data_b8bbc4fa81194a96fe54e38242817dec
#
_entry.id   b8bbc4fa81194a96fe54e38242817dec
#
_cell.length_a   1.000
_cell.length_b   1.000
_cell.length_c   1.000
_cell.angle_alpha   90.00
_cell.angle_beta   90.00
_cell.angle_gamma   90.00
#
_symmetry.space_group_name_H-M   'P 1'
#
loop_
_entity.id
_entity.type
_entity.pdbx_description
1 polymer ?
#
loop_
_entity_poly.entity_id
_entity_poly.type
_entity_poly.pdbx_seq_one_letter_code
_entity_poly.pdbx_strand_id
1 'polypeptide(L)'
;MFNLNKFIGEHVTHRAESMFAADISANSATLSAEIKDKKVCVIGGAGSIGSSFIKAVLRFEPKSMVVVDLNENGLAELVRDVRSTDGLFVPDEFRCYTLNFADPIFERIFREEKGFDIVANFSAHKHVRSEKDRYSVQALIENNDIKAKRLMDLLCVYPPRHFFCVSTDKDANPVNIMGASKRIMEDLVMAYNERFKVTTARFANVAFSNGSLPDGWLHRLQKKQPLAAPSDVKRYFVSPEESGQICMLACILGNGGEVFFPKLGEDQMLTFSEICDNFVKAEGFSKVECASDPEAKQYAARMGYDSARYPVVYFKSDTTGEKAYEEFFVPGEKIAMDRFSALGVVEKSEHRQMVEIDGFFNELEGIFAKPDFTKSEVVDAIKRFIPNFEHEEKGKNLDQKM
;
A
#
# COMPACT_ATOMS: atom_id res chain seq x y z
N MET A 1 -1.75 -29.65 0.99
CA MET A 1 -0.95 -28.54 0.44
C MET A 1 -1.54 -27.25 0.98
N PHE A 2 -0.74 -26.39 1.61
CA PHE A 2 -1.18 -25.08 2.11
C PHE A 2 -1.64 -24.19 0.94
N ASN A 3 -2.80 -23.57 1.08
CA ASN A 3 -3.33 -22.61 0.10
C ASN A 3 -3.52 -21.27 0.79
N LEU A 4 -2.69 -20.30 0.43
CA LEU A 4 -2.66 -18.98 1.07
C LEU A 4 -3.98 -18.22 0.92
N ASN A 5 -4.59 -18.21 -0.28
CA ASN A 5 -5.85 -17.50 -0.52
C ASN A 5 -6.99 -18.08 0.33
N LYS A 6 -7.06 -19.42 0.42
CA LYS A 6 -8.02 -20.10 1.27
C LYS A 6 -7.78 -19.75 2.75
N PHE A 7 -6.52 -19.77 3.19
CA PHE A 7 -6.14 -19.40 4.56
C PHE A 7 -6.56 -17.95 4.88
N ILE A 8 -6.29 -17.01 3.96
CA ILE A 8 -6.68 -15.60 4.14
C ILE A 8 -8.20 -15.49 4.28
N GLY A 9 -8.97 -16.16 3.41
CA GLY A 9 -10.42 -16.13 3.46
C GLY A 9 -11.00 -16.72 4.74
N GLU A 10 -10.47 -17.84 5.22
CA GLU A 10 -10.99 -18.55 6.39
C GLU A 10 -10.53 -17.96 7.74
N HIS A 11 -9.29 -17.45 7.82
CA HIS A 11 -8.64 -17.11 9.09
C HIS A 11 -8.20 -15.66 9.24
N VAL A 12 -8.27 -14.84 8.19
CA VAL A 12 -7.86 -13.43 8.26
C VAL A 12 -9.01 -12.49 7.93
N THR A 13 -9.66 -12.69 6.79
CA THR A 13 -10.76 -11.81 6.39
C THR A 13 -12.13 -12.36 6.78
N HIS A 14 -12.23 -13.66 7.06
CA HIS A 14 -13.49 -14.38 7.31
C HIS A 14 -14.52 -14.20 6.19
N ARG A 15 -14.03 -14.10 4.94
CA ARG A 15 -14.84 -13.91 3.74
C ARG A 15 -14.48 -14.97 2.69
N ALA A 16 -15.52 -15.66 2.19
CA ALA A 16 -15.36 -16.64 1.09
C ALA A 16 -15.28 -15.94 -0.27
N GLU A 17 -15.90 -14.78 -0.41
CA GLU A 17 -15.90 -13.91 -1.58
C GLU A 17 -15.43 -12.51 -1.19
N SER A 18 -14.98 -11.76 -2.18
CA SER A 18 -14.59 -10.36 -1.95
C SER A 18 -15.77 -9.55 -1.43
N MET A 19 -15.53 -8.72 -0.41
CA MET A 19 -16.52 -7.78 0.10
C MET A 19 -17.01 -6.79 -0.95
N PHE A 20 -16.26 -6.56 -2.02
CA PHE A 20 -16.60 -5.64 -3.11
C PHE A 20 -17.32 -6.30 -4.30
N ALA A 21 -17.62 -7.60 -4.24
CA ALA A 21 -18.27 -8.33 -5.34
C ALA A 21 -19.61 -7.70 -5.76
N ALA A 22 -20.45 -7.30 -4.80
CA ALA A 22 -21.72 -6.62 -5.06
C ALA A 22 -21.53 -5.26 -5.72
N ASP A 23 -20.56 -4.45 -5.25
CA ASP A 23 -20.27 -3.13 -5.81
C ASP A 23 -19.72 -3.22 -7.24
N ILE A 24 -18.87 -4.21 -7.52
CA ILE A 24 -18.33 -4.49 -8.86
C ILE A 24 -19.47 -4.92 -9.79
N SER A 25 -20.32 -5.84 -9.36
CA SER A 25 -21.45 -6.33 -10.14
C SER A 25 -22.43 -5.20 -10.49
N ALA A 26 -22.81 -4.40 -9.50
CA ALA A 26 -23.73 -3.26 -9.69
C ALA A 26 -23.17 -2.18 -10.63
N ASN A 27 -21.85 -2.05 -10.74
CA ASN A 27 -21.20 -1.04 -11.55
C ASN A 27 -20.48 -1.63 -12.80
N SER A 28 -20.71 -2.90 -13.11
CA SER A 28 -19.98 -3.63 -14.17
C SER A 28 -20.05 -2.94 -15.54
N ALA A 29 -21.22 -2.41 -15.92
CA ALA A 29 -21.39 -1.69 -17.17
C ALA A 29 -20.53 -0.42 -17.23
N THR A 30 -20.48 0.36 -16.15
CA THR A 30 -19.66 1.58 -16.05
C THR A 30 -18.18 1.24 -16.06
N LEU A 31 -17.77 0.24 -15.29
CA LEU A 31 -16.37 -0.23 -15.25
C LEU A 31 -15.92 -0.68 -16.64
N SER A 32 -16.76 -1.44 -17.34
CA SER A 32 -16.48 -1.88 -18.71
C SER A 32 -16.36 -0.69 -19.65
N ALA A 33 -17.27 0.27 -19.63
CA ALA A 33 -17.25 1.43 -20.51
C ALA A 33 -16.01 2.32 -20.30
N GLU A 34 -15.53 2.42 -19.07
CA GLU A 34 -14.42 3.27 -18.70
C GLU A 34 -13.04 2.60 -18.83
N ILE A 35 -12.98 1.25 -18.86
CA ILE A 35 -11.72 0.50 -18.93
C ILE A 35 -11.51 -0.15 -20.31
N LYS A 36 -12.57 -0.71 -20.92
CA LYS A 36 -12.45 -1.40 -22.20
C LYS A 36 -11.88 -0.47 -23.26
N ASP A 37 -10.95 -1.00 -24.04
CA ASP A 37 -10.27 -0.27 -25.12
C ASP A 37 -9.48 0.97 -24.65
N LYS A 38 -9.16 1.10 -23.38
CA LYS A 38 -8.36 2.23 -22.82
C LYS A 38 -6.89 1.84 -22.64
N LYS A 39 -6.03 2.84 -22.70
CA LYS A 39 -4.60 2.74 -22.41
C LYS A 39 -4.38 2.94 -20.91
N VAL A 40 -3.75 1.98 -20.26
CA VAL A 40 -3.52 1.96 -18.80
C VAL A 40 -2.03 2.03 -18.50
N CYS A 41 -1.63 2.89 -17.57
CA CYS A 41 -0.28 2.94 -17.01
C CYS A 41 -0.34 2.65 -15.51
N VAL A 42 0.44 1.68 -15.05
CA VAL A 42 0.54 1.30 -13.64
C VAL A 42 1.97 1.45 -13.15
N ILE A 43 2.18 2.33 -12.16
CA ILE A 43 3.46 2.58 -11.51
C ILE A 43 3.49 1.82 -10.19
N GLY A 44 4.57 1.08 -9.91
CA GLY A 44 4.65 0.20 -8.74
C GLY A 44 3.85 -1.09 -8.93
N GLY A 45 3.72 -1.56 -10.18
CA GLY A 45 2.86 -2.68 -10.54
C GLY A 45 3.35 -4.05 -10.09
N ALA A 46 4.62 -4.21 -9.74
CA ALA A 46 5.17 -5.45 -9.19
C ALA A 46 4.91 -5.61 -7.67
N GLY A 47 4.40 -4.57 -6.99
CA GLY A 47 3.99 -4.63 -5.60
C GLY A 47 2.65 -5.37 -5.43
N SER A 48 2.34 -5.80 -4.20
CA SER A 48 1.12 -6.58 -3.90
C SER A 48 -0.17 -5.87 -4.33
N ILE A 49 -0.29 -4.57 -4.09
CA ILE A 49 -1.49 -3.81 -4.43
C ILE A 49 -1.54 -3.51 -5.93
N GLY A 50 -0.39 -3.10 -6.52
CA GLY A 50 -0.29 -2.82 -7.95
C GLY A 50 -0.61 -4.03 -8.81
N SER A 51 -0.09 -5.20 -8.48
CA SER A 51 -0.38 -6.45 -9.19
C SER A 51 -1.85 -6.87 -9.06
N SER A 52 -2.44 -6.68 -7.88
CA SER A 52 -3.86 -6.94 -7.65
C SER A 52 -4.76 -5.97 -8.41
N PHE A 53 -4.41 -4.68 -8.48
CA PHE A 53 -5.10 -3.69 -9.32
C PHE A 53 -5.04 -4.07 -10.80
N ILE A 54 -3.86 -4.47 -11.29
CA ILE A 54 -3.67 -4.94 -12.67
C ILE A 54 -4.65 -6.08 -12.96
N LYS A 55 -4.70 -7.11 -12.11
CA LYS A 55 -5.63 -8.23 -12.29
C LYS A 55 -7.10 -7.81 -12.28
N ALA A 56 -7.48 -6.86 -11.41
CA ALA A 56 -8.84 -6.34 -11.36
C ALA A 56 -9.21 -5.60 -12.66
N VAL A 57 -8.32 -4.77 -13.20
CA VAL A 57 -8.52 -3.99 -14.43
C VAL A 57 -8.53 -4.89 -15.68
N LEU A 58 -7.66 -5.91 -15.73
CA LEU A 58 -7.60 -6.85 -16.86
C LEU A 58 -8.92 -7.60 -17.12
N ARG A 59 -9.76 -7.76 -16.09
CA ARG A 59 -11.11 -8.35 -16.26
C ARG A 59 -12.04 -7.52 -17.15
N PHE A 60 -11.71 -6.25 -17.41
CA PHE A 60 -12.49 -5.31 -18.23
C PHE A 60 -11.82 -4.98 -19.58
N GLU A 61 -10.90 -5.81 -20.04
CA GLU A 61 -10.35 -5.80 -21.40
C GLU A 61 -9.75 -4.44 -21.84
N PRO A 62 -8.76 -3.89 -21.13
CA PRO A 62 -8.08 -2.66 -21.57
C PRO A 62 -7.35 -2.90 -22.90
N LYS A 63 -7.20 -1.82 -23.72
CA LYS A 63 -6.52 -1.88 -25.02
C LYS A 63 -5.04 -2.23 -24.87
N SER A 64 -4.36 -1.56 -23.94
CA SER A 64 -2.93 -1.75 -23.68
C SER A 64 -2.63 -1.47 -22.21
N MET A 65 -1.55 -2.04 -21.71
CA MET A 65 -1.08 -1.82 -20.36
C MET A 65 0.43 -1.63 -20.32
N VAL A 66 0.87 -0.53 -19.75
CA VAL A 66 2.27 -0.26 -19.43
C VAL A 66 2.44 -0.36 -17.91
N VAL A 67 3.35 -1.20 -17.48
CA VAL A 67 3.66 -1.42 -16.05
C VAL A 67 5.10 -1.01 -15.77
N VAL A 68 5.29 -0.21 -14.75
CA VAL A 68 6.60 0.33 -14.36
C VAL A 68 6.89 -0.01 -12.90
N ASP A 69 8.05 -0.57 -12.63
CA ASP A 69 8.52 -0.87 -11.27
C ASP A 69 10.06 -0.91 -11.25
N LEU A 70 10.66 -0.73 -10.08
CA LEU A 70 12.11 -0.93 -9.87
C LEU A 70 12.47 -2.41 -9.66
N ASN A 71 11.49 -3.24 -9.30
CA ASN A 71 11.69 -4.66 -9.01
C ASN A 71 11.56 -5.50 -10.29
N GLU A 72 12.68 -5.73 -10.97
CA GLU A 72 12.73 -6.55 -12.19
C GLU A 72 12.18 -7.96 -11.99
N ASN A 73 12.57 -8.64 -10.91
CA ASN A 73 12.08 -9.98 -10.61
C ASN A 73 10.58 -10.00 -10.36
N GLY A 74 10.06 -8.99 -9.65
CA GLY A 74 8.63 -8.83 -9.43
C GLY A 74 7.85 -8.58 -10.73
N LEU A 75 8.40 -7.81 -11.67
CA LEU A 75 7.79 -7.62 -12.99
C LEU A 75 7.78 -8.91 -13.80
N ALA A 76 8.87 -9.68 -13.78
CA ALA A 76 8.94 -10.98 -14.46
C ALA A 76 7.90 -11.96 -13.89
N GLU A 77 7.72 -11.98 -12.57
CA GLU A 77 6.72 -12.81 -11.90
C GLU A 77 5.29 -12.34 -12.20
N LEU A 78 5.05 -11.04 -12.22
CA LEU A 78 3.75 -10.47 -12.61
C LEU A 78 3.34 -10.94 -14.03
N VAL A 79 4.26 -10.89 -14.99
CA VAL A 79 3.98 -11.34 -16.37
C VAL A 79 3.61 -12.83 -16.40
N ARG A 80 4.34 -13.66 -15.67
CA ARG A 80 4.04 -15.11 -15.56
C ARG A 80 2.67 -15.34 -14.93
N ASP A 81 2.40 -14.67 -13.82
CA ASP A 81 1.17 -14.79 -13.06
C ASP A 81 -0.07 -14.43 -13.90
N VAL A 82 -0.08 -13.25 -14.55
CA VAL A 82 -1.23 -12.84 -15.37
C VAL A 82 -1.43 -13.74 -16.58
N ARG A 83 -0.35 -14.24 -17.21
CA ARG A 83 -0.44 -15.13 -18.37
C ARG A 83 -0.75 -16.59 -18.01
N SER A 84 -0.54 -16.99 -16.76
CA SER A 84 -0.88 -18.31 -16.24
C SER A 84 -2.26 -18.38 -15.57
N THR A 85 -2.91 -17.23 -15.38
CA THR A 85 -4.24 -17.17 -14.76
C THR A 85 -5.30 -17.51 -15.80
N ASP A 86 -6.00 -18.61 -15.59
CA ASP A 86 -7.08 -19.06 -16.49
C ASP A 86 -8.22 -18.02 -16.56
N GLY A 87 -8.70 -17.76 -17.77
CA GLY A 87 -9.80 -16.83 -18.04
C GLY A 87 -9.45 -15.34 -17.84
N LEU A 88 -8.21 -14.98 -17.53
CA LEU A 88 -7.79 -13.58 -17.43
C LEU A 88 -7.38 -13.05 -18.80
N PHE A 89 -8.05 -11.97 -19.25
CA PHE A 89 -7.65 -11.27 -20.46
C PHE A 89 -6.29 -10.56 -20.24
N VAL A 90 -5.37 -10.71 -21.18
CA VAL A 90 -4.11 -9.95 -21.21
C VAL A 90 -3.95 -9.33 -22.58
N PRO A 91 -3.90 -8.00 -22.73
CA PRO A 91 -3.78 -7.36 -24.03
C PRO A 91 -2.45 -7.71 -24.71
N ASP A 92 -2.42 -7.69 -26.05
CA ASP A 92 -1.20 -7.95 -26.82
C ASP A 92 -0.09 -6.96 -26.45
N GLU A 93 -0.45 -5.70 -26.24
CA GLU A 93 0.45 -4.65 -25.76
C GLU A 93 0.50 -4.59 -24.22
N PHE A 94 0.90 -5.68 -23.58
CA PHE A 94 1.23 -5.72 -22.16
C PHE A 94 2.74 -5.59 -21.99
N ARG A 95 3.21 -4.40 -21.58
CA ARG A 95 4.63 -4.05 -21.53
C ARG A 95 5.06 -3.71 -20.10
N CYS A 96 6.15 -4.33 -19.63
CA CYS A 96 6.73 -4.08 -18.32
C CYS A 96 8.12 -3.44 -18.47
N TYR A 97 8.40 -2.41 -17.70
CA TYR A 97 9.69 -1.70 -17.71
C TYR A 97 10.28 -1.58 -16.32
N THR A 98 11.52 -2.04 -16.18
CA THR A 98 12.31 -1.85 -14.95
C THR A 98 12.95 -0.47 -14.96
N LEU A 99 12.24 0.51 -14.41
CA LEU A 99 12.73 1.90 -14.33
C LEU A 99 12.01 2.68 -13.22
N ASN A 100 12.62 3.79 -12.80
CA ASN A 100 11.97 4.75 -11.91
C ASN A 100 11.02 5.65 -12.72
N PHE A 101 9.82 5.89 -12.21
CA PHE A 101 8.84 6.77 -12.86
C PHE A 101 9.26 8.25 -12.92
N ALA A 102 10.32 8.64 -12.20
CA ALA A 102 10.93 9.96 -12.29
C ALA A 102 12.11 10.04 -13.28
N ASP A 103 12.45 8.92 -13.96
CA ASP A 103 13.54 8.90 -14.93
C ASP A 103 13.11 9.52 -16.28
N PRO A 104 14.05 10.14 -17.03
CA PRO A 104 13.74 10.70 -18.35
C PRO A 104 13.20 9.68 -19.36
N ILE A 105 13.48 8.37 -19.15
CA ILE A 105 12.94 7.30 -19.99
C ILE A 105 11.42 7.18 -19.82
N PHE A 106 10.92 7.33 -18.58
CA PHE A 106 9.49 7.30 -18.30
C PHE A 106 8.74 8.43 -19.00
N GLU A 107 9.28 9.66 -18.93
CA GLU A 107 8.72 10.82 -19.66
C GLU A 107 8.70 10.57 -21.18
N ARG A 108 9.75 9.92 -21.72
CA ARG A 108 9.79 9.56 -23.14
C ARG A 108 8.68 8.59 -23.51
N ILE A 109 8.41 7.57 -22.67
CA ILE A 109 7.29 6.63 -22.86
C ILE A 109 5.96 7.40 -22.91
N PHE A 110 5.72 8.33 -21.97
CA PHE A 110 4.50 9.14 -21.96
C PHE A 110 4.34 9.98 -23.24
N ARG A 111 5.41 10.58 -23.71
CA ARG A 111 5.41 11.38 -24.94
C ARG A 111 5.12 10.52 -26.18
N GLU A 112 5.74 9.37 -26.33
CA GLU A 112 5.55 8.44 -27.46
C GLU A 112 4.14 7.85 -27.46
N GLU A 113 3.62 7.50 -26.28
CA GLU A 113 2.25 7.03 -26.09
C GLU A 113 1.19 8.14 -26.23
N LYS A 114 1.59 9.42 -26.20
CA LYS A 114 0.69 10.58 -26.14
C LYS A 114 -0.24 10.53 -24.90
N GLY A 115 0.29 10.05 -23.77
CA GLY A 115 -0.43 9.83 -22.52
C GLY A 115 -1.20 8.53 -22.45
N PHE A 116 -1.87 8.35 -21.31
CA PHE A 116 -2.70 7.18 -20.97
C PHE A 116 -4.07 7.63 -20.48
N ASP A 117 -5.10 6.86 -20.73
CA ASP A 117 -6.46 7.16 -20.25
C ASP A 117 -6.58 6.95 -18.74
N ILE A 118 -5.91 5.92 -18.22
CA ILE A 118 -5.91 5.56 -16.80
C ILE A 118 -4.46 5.49 -16.33
N VAL A 119 -4.14 6.23 -15.27
CA VAL A 119 -2.83 6.18 -14.60
C VAL A 119 -3.03 5.87 -13.12
N ALA A 120 -2.35 4.84 -12.62
CA ALA A 120 -2.42 4.44 -11.22
C ALA A 120 -1.02 4.33 -10.62
N ASN A 121 -0.77 5.04 -9.49
CA ASN A 121 0.51 5.07 -8.80
C ASN A 121 0.44 4.32 -7.46
N PHE A 122 1.15 3.20 -7.40
CA PHE A 122 1.32 2.37 -6.20
C PHE A 122 2.75 2.42 -5.64
N SER A 123 3.63 3.22 -6.27
CA SER A 123 5.02 3.36 -5.82
C SER A 123 5.08 4.14 -4.51
N ALA A 124 5.62 3.51 -3.48
CA ALA A 124 5.87 4.18 -2.20
C ALA A 124 6.88 3.43 -1.33
N HIS A 125 7.64 4.18 -0.54
CA HIS A 125 8.28 3.66 0.66
C HIS A 125 7.22 3.57 1.77
N LYS A 126 6.80 2.36 2.12
CA LYS A 126 5.63 2.10 2.99
C LYS A 126 5.96 1.61 4.40
N HIS A 127 7.24 1.37 4.69
CA HIS A 127 7.67 0.81 5.97
C HIS A 127 8.15 1.90 6.93
N VAL A 128 7.71 1.82 8.19
CA VAL A 128 8.25 2.67 9.28
C VAL A 128 9.76 2.49 9.44
N ARG A 129 10.32 1.35 9.05
CA ARG A 129 11.78 1.13 8.97
C ARG A 129 12.52 2.15 8.10
N SER A 130 11.82 2.83 7.18
CA SER A 130 12.39 3.84 6.27
C SER A 130 12.63 5.20 6.93
N GLU A 131 12.48 5.33 8.26
CA GLU A 131 12.73 6.59 8.98
C GLU A 131 13.85 6.49 10.04
N LYS A 132 14.77 5.54 9.89
CA LYS A 132 15.83 5.26 10.87
C LYS A 132 16.89 6.36 11.00
N ASP A 133 17.21 7.05 9.92
CA ASP A 133 18.23 8.10 9.86
C ASP A 133 17.87 9.16 8.81
N ARG A 134 18.68 10.23 8.72
CA ARG A 134 18.45 11.34 7.77
C ARG A 134 18.40 10.90 6.31
N TYR A 135 19.22 9.94 5.90
CA TYR A 135 19.27 9.48 4.52
C TYR A 135 18.06 8.65 4.13
N SER A 136 17.62 7.78 5.03
CA SER A 136 16.41 6.99 4.80
C SER A 136 15.15 7.86 4.82
N VAL A 137 15.10 8.91 5.65
CA VAL A 137 14.04 9.91 5.65
C VAL A 137 14.03 10.70 4.34
N GLN A 138 15.20 11.18 3.88
CA GLN A 138 15.33 11.86 2.59
C GLN A 138 14.82 10.98 1.45
N ALA A 139 15.31 9.74 1.36
CA ALA A 139 14.90 8.80 0.32
C ALA A 139 13.39 8.52 0.34
N LEU A 140 12.79 8.47 1.52
CA LEU A 140 11.34 8.30 1.70
C LEU A 140 10.57 9.50 1.15
N ILE A 141 10.93 10.72 1.57
CA ILE A 141 10.27 11.97 1.12
C ILE A 141 10.50 12.20 -0.37
N GLU A 142 11.72 12.02 -0.86
CA GLU A 142 11.99 12.13 -2.30
C GLU A 142 11.14 11.18 -3.12
N ASN A 143 11.01 9.91 -2.68
CA ASN A 143 10.24 8.92 -3.44
C ASN A 143 8.73 9.15 -3.34
N ASN A 144 8.20 9.42 -2.14
CA ASN A 144 6.77 9.49 -1.91
C ASN A 144 6.16 10.83 -2.36
N ASP A 145 6.95 11.92 -2.26
CA ASP A 145 6.42 13.27 -2.38
C ASP A 145 7.04 14.04 -3.55
N ILE A 146 8.37 14.24 -3.58
CA ILE A 146 9.02 15.05 -4.62
C ILE A 146 8.86 14.42 -6.01
N LYS A 147 9.09 13.09 -6.13
CA LYS A 147 8.88 12.38 -7.40
C LYS A 147 7.41 12.28 -7.78
N ALA A 148 6.50 12.17 -6.79
CA ALA A 148 5.06 12.23 -7.06
C ALA A 148 4.67 13.57 -7.67
N LYS A 149 5.22 14.70 -7.18
CA LYS A 149 4.99 16.02 -7.79
C LYS A 149 5.45 16.07 -9.25
N ARG A 150 6.63 15.56 -9.57
CA ARG A 150 7.11 15.48 -10.96
C ARG A 150 6.18 14.65 -11.85
N LEU A 151 5.64 13.55 -11.33
CA LEU A 151 4.63 12.78 -12.03
C LEU A 151 3.38 13.63 -12.31
N MET A 152 2.86 14.32 -11.29
CA MET A 152 1.67 15.15 -11.43
C MET A 152 1.88 16.27 -12.46
N ASP A 153 3.06 16.91 -12.49
CA ASP A 153 3.43 17.92 -13.47
C ASP A 153 3.45 17.32 -14.90
N LEU A 154 4.00 16.11 -15.08
CA LEU A 154 3.95 15.38 -16.35
C LEU A 154 2.51 15.10 -16.79
N LEU A 155 1.64 14.69 -15.85
CA LEU A 155 0.22 14.43 -16.13
C LEU A 155 -0.56 15.71 -16.48
N CYS A 156 -0.10 16.89 -16.11
CA CYS A 156 -0.68 18.15 -16.61
C CYS A 156 -0.44 18.35 -18.12
N VAL A 157 0.66 17.80 -18.65
CA VAL A 157 0.96 17.84 -20.10
C VAL A 157 0.17 16.75 -20.84
N TYR A 158 -0.04 15.61 -20.20
CA TYR A 158 -0.75 14.44 -20.73
C TYR A 158 -1.87 14.00 -19.77
N PRO A 159 -2.95 14.79 -19.62
CA PRO A 159 -3.96 14.54 -18.59
C PRO A 159 -4.72 13.23 -18.83
N PRO A 160 -4.69 12.34 -17.83
CA PRO A 160 -5.48 11.11 -17.89
C PRO A 160 -6.97 11.41 -17.63
N ARG A 161 -7.85 10.50 -18.07
CA ARG A 161 -9.27 10.53 -17.68
C ARG A 161 -9.44 10.16 -16.19
N HIS A 162 -8.59 9.25 -15.71
CA HIS A 162 -8.60 8.77 -14.34
C HIS A 162 -7.17 8.70 -13.82
N PHE A 163 -6.89 9.41 -12.73
CA PHE A 163 -5.67 9.23 -11.96
C PHE A 163 -6.01 8.70 -10.57
N PHE A 164 -5.28 7.69 -10.16
CA PHE A 164 -5.37 7.10 -8.84
C PHE A 164 -4.00 7.06 -8.18
N CYS A 165 -3.94 7.42 -6.91
CA CYS A 165 -2.75 7.22 -6.07
C CYS A 165 -3.15 6.53 -4.77
N VAL A 166 -2.41 5.49 -4.37
CA VAL A 166 -2.75 4.78 -3.14
C VAL A 166 -2.35 5.59 -1.91
N SER A 167 -3.30 5.79 -0.99
CA SER A 167 -3.05 6.32 0.34
C SER A 167 -3.10 5.20 1.40
N THR A 168 -3.28 5.51 2.66
CA THR A 168 -3.25 4.55 3.77
C THR A 168 -4.15 5.04 4.91
N ASP A 169 -4.53 4.13 5.79
CA ASP A 169 -5.16 4.41 7.08
C ASP A 169 -4.26 5.21 8.06
N LYS A 170 -2.96 5.33 7.77
CA LYS A 170 -1.96 5.99 8.64
C LYS A 170 -1.81 7.49 8.37
N ASP A 171 -2.38 8.01 7.29
CA ASP A 171 -2.31 9.42 6.92
C ASP A 171 -3.36 10.30 7.62
N ALA A 172 -4.48 9.70 8.05
CA ALA A 172 -5.54 10.41 8.74
C ALA A 172 -5.03 11.17 9.98
N ASN A 173 -4.24 10.50 10.83
CA ASN A 173 -3.57 11.09 12.00
C ASN A 173 -2.12 10.58 12.07
N PRO A 174 -1.16 11.17 11.33
CA PRO A 174 0.19 10.66 11.25
C PRO A 174 0.96 10.83 12.58
N VAL A 175 1.60 9.74 13.02
CA VAL A 175 2.46 9.71 14.23
C VAL A 175 3.90 9.34 13.90
N ASN A 176 4.19 9.12 12.63
CA ASN A 176 5.53 8.83 12.11
C ASN A 176 5.74 9.51 10.76
N ILE A 177 7.01 9.61 10.31
CA ILE A 177 7.37 10.33 9.08
C ILE A 177 6.77 9.64 7.85
N MET A 178 6.67 8.31 7.84
CA MET A 178 6.06 7.57 6.74
C MET A 178 4.56 7.92 6.59
N GLY A 179 3.80 7.96 7.69
CA GLY A 179 2.41 8.42 7.69
C GLY A 179 2.29 9.88 7.25
N ALA A 180 3.18 10.75 7.76
CA ALA A 180 3.22 12.16 7.36
C ALA A 180 3.50 12.32 5.86
N SER A 181 4.44 11.56 5.28
CA SER A 181 4.70 11.60 3.83
C SER A 181 3.48 11.20 3.02
N LYS A 182 2.70 10.21 3.49
CA LYS A 182 1.46 9.83 2.84
C LYS A 182 0.38 10.91 2.91
N ARG A 183 0.30 11.64 4.01
CA ARG A 183 -0.58 12.82 4.14
C ARG A 183 -0.16 13.93 3.20
N ILE A 184 1.15 14.23 3.14
CA ILE A 184 1.71 15.22 2.19
C ILE A 184 1.39 14.83 0.75
N MET A 185 1.59 13.55 0.40
CA MET A 185 1.26 13.02 -0.92
C MET A 185 -0.24 13.14 -1.22
N GLU A 186 -1.14 12.86 -0.25
CA GLU A 186 -2.59 13.02 -0.44
C GLU A 186 -2.94 14.49 -0.70
N ASP A 187 -2.44 15.43 0.12
CA ASP A 187 -2.61 16.86 -0.11
C ASP A 187 -2.08 17.30 -1.48
N LEU A 188 -0.89 16.79 -1.87
CA LEU A 188 -0.30 17.06 -3.18
C LEU A 188 -1.21 16.61 -4.32
N VAL A 189 -1.58 15.30 -4.35
CA VAL A 189 -2.33 14.77 -5.49
C VAL A 189 -3.73 15.39 -5.60
N MET A 190 -4.37 15.70 -4.46
CA MET A 190 -5.67 16.35 -4.42
C MET A 190 -5.63 17.78 -4.94
N ALA A 191 -4.53 18.52 -4.74
CA ALA A 191 -4.35 19.86 -5.30
C ALA A 191 -4.36 19.88 -6.84
N TYR A 192 -4.03 18.78 -7.51
CA TYR A 192 -4.11 18.65 -8.97
C TYR A 192 -5.51 18.29 -9.48
N ASN A 193 -6.48 18.06 -8.60
CA ASN A 193 -7.83 17.68 -9.02
C ASN A 193 -8.55 18.74 -9.89
N GLU A 194 -8.10 20.00 -9.83
CA GLU A 194 -8.57 21.05 -10.75
C GLU A 194 -8.04 20.89 -12.19
N ARG A 195 -7.00 20.09 -12.41
CA ARG A 195 -6.36 19.86 -13.72
C ARG A 195 -6.87 18.61 -14.41
N PHE A 196 -7.03 17.53 -13.64
CA PHE A 196 -7.57 16.26 -14.09
C PHE A 196 -8.15 15.50 -12.88
N LYS A 197 -9.03 14.53 -13.13
CA LYS A 197 -9.70 13.77 -12.06
C LYS A 197 -8.70 12.96 -11.24
N VAL A 198 -8.64 13.24 -9.94
CA VAL A 198 -7.79 12.55 -8.96
C VAL A 198 -8.65 11.86 -7.92
N THR A 199 -8.35 10.61 -7.64
CA THR A 199 -8.96 9.84 -6.55
C THR A 199 -7.90 9.07 -5.77
N THR A 200 -8.20 8.73 -4.54
CA THR A 200 -7.33 7.91 -3.68
C THR A 200 -8.15 6.95 -2.83
N ALA A 201 -7.48 6.03 -2.15
CA ALA A 201 -8.11 5.14 -1.19
C ALA A 201 -7.24 4.96 0.04
N ARG A 202 -7.87 5.03 1.22
CA ARG A 202 -7.30 4.64 2.51
C ARG A 202 -7.85 3.26 2.84
N PHE A 203 -7.00 2.30 3.05
CA PHE A 203 -7.48 0.96 3.35
C PHE A 203 -6.57 0.19 4.31
N ALA A 204 -7.13 -0.86 4.84
CA ALA A 204 -6.58 -1.75 5.83
C ALA A 204 -5.27 -2.45 5.41
N ASN A 205 -4.65 -3.19 6.30
CA ASN A 205 -3.51 -4.01 5.96
C ASN A 205 -3.90 -5.07 4.92
N VAL A 206 -3.12 -5.18 3.87
CA VAL A 206 -3.28 -6.26 2.89
C VAL A 206 -2.65 -7.52 3.46
N ALA A 207 -3.46 -8.56 3.64
CA ALA A 207 -3.04 -9.82 4.21
C ALA A 207 -1.89 -10.44 3.41
N PHE A 208 -0.80 -10.79 4.07
CA PHE A 208 0.40 -11.39 3.47
C PHE A 208 1.02 -10.58 2.30
N SER A 209 0.83 -9.25 2.30
CA SER A 209 1.48 -8.39 1.29
C SER A 209 3.00 -8.41 1.43
N ASN A 210 3.70 -8.26 0.30
CA ASN A 210 5.16 -8.29 0.22
C ASN A 210 5.83 -7.40 1.29
N GLY A 211 6.74 -7.99 2.07
CA GLY A 211 7.44 -7.35 3.16
C GLY A 211 6.62 -7.12 4.43
N SER A 212 5.36 -7.57 4.50
CA SER A 212 4.58 -7.56 5.73
C SER A 212 5.09 -8.60 6.74
N LEU A 213 4.68 -8.46 8.00
CA LEU A 213 5.04 -9.43 9.03
C LEU A 213 4.55 -10.87 8.70
N PRO A 214 3.28 -11.07 8.26
CA PRO A 214 2.80 -12.40 7.84
C PRO A 214 3.52 -12.96 6.60
N ASP A 215 3.89 -12.13 5.63
CA ASP A 215 4.72 -12.54 4.50
C ASP A 215 6.10 -13.04 4.99
N GLY A 216 6.66 -12.35 5.97
CA GLY A 216 7.88 -12.78 6.64
C GLY A 216 7.77 -14.17 7.28
N TRP A 217 6.59 -14.60 7.76
CA TRP A 217 6.41 -15.95 8.33
C TRP A 217 6.53 -17.04 7.26
N LEU A 218 6.03 -16.83 6.04
CA LEU A 218 6.22 -17.76 4.92
C LEU A 218 7.71 -18.00 4.65
N HIS A 219 8.49 -16.92 4.59
CA HIS A 219 9.93 -17.00 4.38
C HIS A 219 10.67 -17.68 5.55
N ARG A 220 10.26 -17.44 6.80
CA ARG A 220 10.85 -18.07 7.99
C ARG A 220 10.54 -19.55 8.05
N LEU A 221 9.30 -19.93 7.71
CA LEU A 221 8.91 -21.33 7.66
C LEU A 221 9.79 -22.13 6.69
N GLN A 222 10.00 -21.60 5.47
CA GLN A 222 10.87 -22.23 4.47
C GLN A 222 12.33 -22.38 4.94
N LYS A 223 12.79 -21.48 5.81
CA LYS A 223 14.16 -21.48 6.37
C LYS A 223 14.27 -22.14 7.73
N LYS A 224 13.20 -22.73 8.25
CA LYS A 224 13.11 -23.28 9.63
C LYS A 224 13.55 -22.28 10.69
N GLN A 225 13.13 -21.04 10.56
CA GLN A 225 13.39 -19.96 11.52
C GLN A 225 12.15 -19.73 12.39
N PRO A 226 12.29 -19.31 13.65
CA PRO A 226 11.14 -19.09 14.52
C PRO A 226 10.25 -17.96 14.02
N LEU A 227 8.97 -18.01 14.37
CA LEU A 227 8.04 -16.92 14.09
C LEU A 227 7.97 -15.95 15.28
N ALA A 228 7.69 -14.69 14.99
CA ALA A 228 7.45 -13.66 16.00
C ALA A 228 6.20 -12.85 15.63
N ALA A 229 5.39 -12.48 16.64
CA ALA A 229 4.20 -11.68 16.42
C ALA A 229 3.90 -10.75 17.62
N PRO A 230 3.47 -9.49 17.40
CA PRO A 230 2.95 -8.65 18.46
C PRO A 230 1.60 -9.19 18.94
N SER A 231 1.36 -9.15 20.25
CA SER A 231 0.15 -9.66 20.90
C SER A 231 -0.89 -8.58 21.21
N ASP A 232 -0.51 -7.32 21.10
CA ASP A 232 -1.30 -6.14 21.55
C ASP A 232 -1.72 -5.21 20.40
N VAL A 233 -1.36 -5.57 19.16
CA VAL A 233 -1.66 -4.76 17.96
C VAL A 233 -2.80 -5.40 17.20
N LYS A 234 -3.91 -4.67 17.06
CA LYS A 234 -5.07 -5.06 16.26
C LYS A 234 -5.10 -4.33 14.92
N ARG A 235 -5.49 -5.00 13.86
CA ARG A 235 -5.58 -4.42 12.52
C ARG A 235 -6.80 -4.94 11.77
N TYR A 236 -7.32 -4.10 10.88
CA TYR A 236 -8.21 -4.51 9.82
C TYR A 236 -7.41 -5.17 8.70
N PHE A 237 -8.02 -6.15 8.05
CA PHE A 237 -7.40 -6.81 6.91
C PHE A 237 -8.34 -6.87 5.69
N VAL A 238 -7.72 -6.69 4.53
CA VAL A 238 -8.30 -7.00 3.22
C VAL A 238 -7.45 -8.06 2.53
N SER A 239 -8.07 -8.86 1.67
CA SER A 239 -7.31 -9.81 0.85
C SER A 239 -6.51 -9.08 -0.24
N PRO A 240 -5.50 -9.72 -0.85
CA PRO A 240 -4.83 -9.15 -2.03
C PRO A 240 -5.80 -8.79 -3.14
N GLU A 241 -6.79 -9.64 -3.44
CA GLU A 241 -7.83 -9.37 -4.44
C GLU A 241 -8.63 -8.12 -4.08
N GLU A 242 -9.13 -8.02 -2.85
CA GLU A 242 -9.88 -6.86 -2.36
C GLU A 242 -9.07 -5.57 -2.45
N SER A 243 -7.75 -5.62 -2.19
CA SER A 243 -6.88 -4.45 -2.31
C SER A 243 -6.81 -3.89 -3.73
N GLY A 244 -6.78 -4.74 -4.74
CA GLY A 244 -6.84 -4.32 -6.14
C GLY A 244 -8.21 -3.79 -6.54
N GLN A 245 -9.25 -4.42 -6.06
CA GLN A 245 -10.64 -4.06 -6.37
C GLN A 245 -11.04 -2.70 -5.79
N ILE A 246 -10.69 -2.39 -4.53
CA ILE A 246 -10.96 -1.06 -3.96
C ILE A 246 -10.24 0.04 -4.75
N CYS A 247 -8.99 -0.20 -5.16
CA CYS A 247 -8.23 0.75 -5.96
C CYS A 247 -8.85 0.95 -7.35
N MET A 248 -9.33 -0.12 -7.99
CA MET A 248 -10.02 -0.03 -9.28
C MET A 248 -11.36 0.72 -9.15
N LEU A 249 -12.18 0.40 -8.15
CA LEU A 249 -13.45 1.08 -7.91
C LEU A 249 -13.23 2.57 -7.63
N ALA A 250 -12.28 2.92 -6.76
CA ALA A 250 -11.92 4.31 -6.47
C ALA A 250 -11.42 5.06 -7.71
N CYS A 251 -10.52 4.44 -8.48
CA CYS A 251 -9.96 5.03 -9.69
C CYS A 251 -11.03 5.36 -10.73
N ILE A 252 -11.91 4.39 -11.00
CA ILE A 252 -12.85 4.48 -12.13
C ILE A 252 -14.15 5.17 -11.74
N LEU A 253 -14.76 4.80 -10.61
CA LEU A 253 -16.07 5.25 -10.19
C LEU A 253 -16.04 6.51 -9.32
N GLY A 254 -14.87 6.90 -8.82
CA GLY A 254 -14.72 8.07 -7.99
C GLY A 254 -14.94 9.37 -8.78
N ASN A 255 -15.50 10.38 -8.11
CA ASN A 255 -15.47 11.75 -8.56
C ASN A 255 -14.13 12.39 -8.14
N GLY A 256 -13.72 13.43 -8.83
CA GLY A 256 -12.47 14.12 -8.47
C GLY A 256 -12.48 14.65 -7.03
N GLY A 257 -11.39 14.44 -6.30
CA GLY A 257 -11.23 14.86 -4.91
C GLY A 257 -11.79 13.88 -3.87
N GLU A 258 -12.25 12.69 -4.27
CA GLU A 258 -12.79 11.69 -3.36
C GLU A 258 -11.72 10.73 -2.82
N VAL A 259 -11.89 10.34 -1.54
CA VAL A 259 -11.08 9.33 -0.86
C VAL A 259 -11.97 8.15 -0.47
N PHE A 260 -11.63 6.98 -0.94
CA PHE A 260 -12.39 5.75 -0.69
C PHE A 260 -11.83 4.98 0.50
N PHE A 261 -12.69 4.28 1.23
CA PHE A 261 -12.27 3.37 2.30
C PHE A 261 -13.25 2.20 2.44
N PRO A 262 -12.78 1.03 2.94
CA PRO A 262 -13.63 -0.13 3.15
C PRO A 262 -14.50 0.07 4.40
N LYS A 263 -15.75 -0.37 4.36
CA LYS A 263 -16.65 -0.39 5.52
C LYS A 263 -16.32 -1.62 6.38
N LEU A 264 -15.36 -1.48 7.27
CA LEU A 264 -14.95 -2.53 8.21
C LEU A 264 -15.31 -2.11 9.64
N GLY A 265 -15.99 -2.99 10.37
CA GLY A 265 -16.36 -2.79 11.77
C GLY A 265 -15.26 -3.25 12.74
N GLU A 266 -15.26 -2.73 13.96
CA GLU A 266 -14.26 -3.07 14.98
C GLU A 266 -14.20 -4.57 15.32
N ASP A 267 -15.31 -5.29 15.17
CA ASP A 267 -15.42 -6.74 15.31
C ASP A 267 -14.63 -7.54 14.26
N GLN A 268 -14.18 -6.88 13.19
CA GLN A 268 -13.39 -7.47 12.11
C GLN A 268 -11.88 -7.27 12.29
N MET A 269 -11.46 -6.62 13.39
CA MET A 269 -10.03 -6.49 13.71
C MET A 269 -9.47 -7.78 14.32
N LEU A 270 -8.29 -8.18 13.84
CA LEU A 270 -7.52 -9.30 14.37
C LEU A 270 -6.17 -8.86 14.92
N THR A 271 -5.67 -9.60 15.91
CA THR A 271 -4.27 -9.49 16.35
C THR A 271 -3.36 -10.31 15.46
N PHE A 272 -2.10 -9.88 15.34
CA PHE A 272 -1.11 -10.69 14.62
C PHE A 272 -0.83 -12.04 15.31
N SER A 273 -0.98 -12.12 16.64
CA SER A 273 -0.84 -13.39 17.37
C SER A 273 -1.92 -14.39 17.01
N GLU A 274 -3.19 -13.97 16.85
CA GLU A 274 -4.28 -14.84 16.40
C GLU A 274 -4.03 -15.38 14.99
N ILE A 275 -3.59 -14.51 14.07
CA ILE A 275 -3.25 -14.93 12.70
C ILE A 275 -2.07 -15.91 12.70
N CYS A 276 -1.04 -15.64 13.54
CA CYS A 276 0.12 -16.52 13.67
C CYS A 276 -0.25 -17.90 14.20
N ASP A 277 -1.11 -17.99 15.20
CA ASP A 277 -1.62 -19.26 15.74
C ASP A 277 -2.34 -20.09 14.67
N ASN A 278 -3.23 -19.43 13.94
CA ASN A 278 -3.95 -20.07 12.84
C ASN A 278 -3.02 -20.50 11.70
N PHE A 279 -2.00 -19.69 11.39
CA PHE A 279 -1.01 -19.99 10.36
C PHE A 279 -0.18 -21.23 10.71
N VAL A 280 0.38 -21.28 11.92
CA VAL A 280 1.15 -22.44 12.40
C VAL A 280 0.31 -23.73 12.34
N LYS A 281 -0.97 -23.65 12.75
CA LYS A 281 -1.90 -24.78 12.71
C LYS A 281 -2.24 -25.20 11.28
N ALA A 282 -2.46 -24.24 10.38
CA ALA A 282 -2.78 -24.51 8.97
C ALA A 282 -1.61 -25.14 8.20
N GLU A 283 -0.37 -24.83 8.61
CA GLU A 283 0.86 -25.46 8.12
C GLU A 283 1.13 -26.85 8.75
N GLY A 284 0.22 -27.35 9.61
CA GLY A 284 0.27 -28.68 10.19
C GLY A 284 1.10 -28.80 11.45
N PHE A 285 1.47 -27.68 12.08
CA PHE A 285 2.27 -27.69 13.30
C PHE A 285 1.44 -27.38 14.56
N SER A 286 1.89 -27.90 15.69
CA SER A 286 1.50 -27.42 17.01
C SER A 286 2.47 -26.33 17.47
N LYS A 287 1.96 -25.23 17.99
CA LYS A 287 2.75 -24.13 18.50
C LYS A 287 3.60 -24.53 19.73
N VAL A 288 4.84 -24.02 19.78
CA VAL A 288 5.66 -23.94 21.00
C VAL A 288 5.92 -22.49 21.28
N GLU A 289 5.28 -21.94 22.30
CA GLU A 289 5.52 -20.59 22.73
C GLU A 289 6.84 -20.52 23.51
N CYS A 290 7.75 -19.67 23.01
CA CYS A 290 9.06 -19.43 23.60
C CYS A 290 9.05 -18.07 24.32
N ALA A 291 9.71 -18.01 25.47
CA ALA A 291 9.76 -16.78 26.28
C ALA A 291 10.68 -15.68 25.69
N SER A 292 11.55 -16.05 24.75
CA SER A 292 12.51 -15.11 24.16
C SER A 292 12.97 -15.54 22.76
N ASP A 293 13.48 -14.56 21.98
CA ASP A 293 14.10 -14.81 20.68
C ASP A 293 15.26 -15.82 20.75
N PRO A 294 16.22 -15.74 21.71
CA PRO A 294 17.28 -16.74 21.82
C PRO A 294 16.75 -18.15 22.03
N GLU A 295 15.75 -18.35 22.88
CA GLU A 295 15.13 -19.64 23.13
C GLU A 295 14.47 -20.19 21.85
N ALA A 296 13.69 -19.37 21.15
CA ALA A 296 13.04 -19.77 19.92
C ALA A 296 14.05 -20.15 18.82
N LYS A 297 15.15 -19.38 18.67
CA LYS A 297 16.23 -19.69 17.74
C LYS A 297 16.91 -21.03 18.09
N GLN A 298 17.17 -21.28 19.36
CA GLN A 298 17.75 -22.56 19.82
C GLN A 298 16.78 -23.73 19.56
N TYR A 299 15.49 -23.53 19.80
CA TYR A 299 14.47 -24.54 19.48
C TYR A 299 14.46 -24.85 17.99
N ALA A 300 14.34 -23.82 17.15
CA ALA A 300 14.32 -23.95 15.70
C ALA A 300 15.56 -24.67 15.15
N ALA A 301 16.74 -24.37 15.68
CA ALA A 301 18.00 -25.03 15.29
C ALA A 301 18.05 -26.55 15.59
N ARG A 302 17.23 -27.00 16.55
CA ARG A 302 17.14 -28.44 16.96
C ARG A 302 16.00 -29.20 16.29
N MET A 303 15.14 -28.51 15.51
CA MET A 303 14.00 -29.13 14.84
C MET A 303 14.44 -30.12 13.76
N GLY A 304 13.96 -31.37 13.87
CA GLY A 304 14.06 -32.35 12.79
C GLY A 304 13.14 -32.03 11.60
N TYR A 305 13.27 -32.78 10.52
CA TYR A 305 12.40 -32.63 9.34
C TYR A 305 10.95 -33.08 9.59
N ASP A 306 10.76 -33.94 10.56
CA ASP A 306 9.50 -34.58 11.00
C ASP A 306 8.92 -33.90 12.26
N SER A 307 9.44 -32.74 12.65
CA SER A 307 8.94 -32.02 13.81
C SER A 307 7.47 -31.63 13.62
N ALA A 308 6.62 -32.05 14.56
CA ALA A 308 5.21 -31.66 14.61
C ALA A 308 4.99 -30.32 15.36
N ARG A 309 6.06 -29.69 15.84
CA ARG A 309 6.00 -28.48 16.68
C ARG A 309 6.84 -27.36 16.08
N TYR A 310 6.32 -26.11 16.20
CA TYR A 310 6.99 -24.94 15.67
C TYR A 310 7.14 -23.82 16.71
N PRO A 311 8.33 -23.17 16.85
CA PRO A 311 8.60 -22.15 17.86
C PRO A 311 8.04 -20.80 17.44
N VAL A 312 7.33 -20.16 18.37
CA VAL A 312 6.74 -18.83 18.20
C VAL A 312 7.09 -17.96 19.40
N VAL A 313 7.38 -16.69 19.18
CA VAL A 313 7.57 -15.67 20.22
C VAL A 313 6.50 -14.61 20.10
N TYR A 314 5.82 -14.32 21.21
CA TYR A 314 4.93 -13.17 21.30
C TYR A 314 5.60 -12.04 22.08
N PHE A 315 5.43 -10.81 21.58
CA PHE A 315 5.96 -9.62 22.22
C PHE A 315 4.90 -8.51 22.22
N LYS A 316 5.07 -7.54 23.12
CA LYS A 316 4.31 -6.29 23.05
C LYS A 316 5.01 -5.30 22.14
N SER A 317 4.23 -4.54 21.38
CA SER A 317 4.79 -3.51 20.51
C SER A 317 5.40 -2.38 21.36
N ASP A 318 6.67 -2.09 21.11
CA ASP A 318 7.43 -1.01 21.72
C ASP A 318 8.11 -0.12 20.66
N THR A 319 7.64 -0.21 19.41
CA THR A 319 8.21 0.55 18.30
C THR A 319 7.63 1.96 18.18
N THR A 320 8.47 2.86 17.67
CA THR A 320 8.07 4.25 17.38
C THR A 320 6.90 4.28 16.38
N GLY A 321 5.87 5.09 16.69
CA GLY A 321 4.81 5.40 15.72
C GLY A 321 3.82 4.28 15.43
N GLU A 322 3.71 3.24 16.28
CA GLU A 322 2.68 2.21 16.14
C GLU A 322 1.44 2.55 16.95
N LYS A 323 0.27 2.66 16.28
CA LYS A 323 -1.03 2.88 16.93
C LYS A 323 -1.65 1.55 17.36
N ALA A 324 -2.52 1.62 18.39
CA ALA A 324 -3.30 0.44 18.81
C ALA A 324 -4.27 -0.03 17.72
N TYR A 325 -4.90 0.91 17.02
CA TYR A 325 -5.76 0.68 15.84
C TYR A 325 -5.66 1.87 14.88
N GLU A 326 -6.05 1.68 13.64
CA GLU A 326 -6.02 2.69 12.58
C GLU A 326 -7.43 3.16 12.23
N GLU A 327 -7.54 4.40 11.74
CA GLU A 327 -8.79 5.05 11.37
C GLU A 327 -8.77 5.38 9.87
N PHE A 328 -9.92 5.21 9.20
CA PHE A 328 -10.03 5.49 7.75
C PHE A 328 -10.37 6.95 7.45
N PHE A 329 -10.87 7.69 8.41
CA PHE A 329 -11.27 9.10 8.26
C PHE A 329 -11.10 9.85 9.59
N VAL A 330 -11.05 11.17 9.51
CA VAL A 330 -10.92 12.04 10.68
C VAL A 330 -12.21 12.80 10.99
N PRO A 331 -12.43 13.22 12.23
CA PRO A 331 -13.56 14.08 12.57
C PRO A 331 -13.59 15.35 11.70
N GLY A 332 -14.75 15.64 11.11
CA GLY A 332 -14.96 16.81 10.24
C GLY A 332 -14.94 16.47 8.73
N GLU A 333 -14.41 15.33 8.32
CA GLU A 333 -14.56 14.88 6.93
C GLU A 333 -16.03 14.55 6.63
N LYS A 334 -16.53 15.02 5.47
CA LYS A 334 -17.87 14.70 5.00
C LYS A 334 -17.88 13.32 4.34
N ILE A 335 -18.63 12.40 4.89
CA ILE A 335 -18.64 11.00 4.51
C ILE A 335 -19.97 10.61 3.87
N ALA A 336 -19.93 9.97 2.69
CA ALA A 336 -21.05 9.26 2.09
C ALA A 336 -20.91 7.75 2.35
N MET A 337 -21.91 7.16 3.01
CA MET A 337 -21.96 5.73 3.35
C MET A 337 -22.98 4.94 2.54
N ASP A 338 -23.79 5.59 1.72
CA ASP A 338 -24.94 5.01 1.02
C ASP A 338 -24.69 4.75 -0.47
N ARG A 339 -23.61 5.29 -1.03
CA ARG A 339 -23.29 5.20 -2.46
C ARG A 339 -22.87 3.79 -2.91
N PHE A 340 -22.18 3.06 -2.04
CA PHE A 340 -21.68 1.70 -2.28
C PHE A 340 -22.05 0.77 -1.13
N SER A 341 -22.13 -0.53 -1.42
CA SER A 341 -22.43 -1.54 -0.41
C SER A 341 -21.31 -1.67 0.63
N ALA A 342 -20.08 -1.84 0.17
CA ALA A 342 -18.91 -2.13 1.01
C ALA A 342 -17.89 -0.99 1.10
N LEU A 343 -18.13 0.15 0.42
CA LEU A 343 -17.23 1.31 0.42
C LEU A 343 -17.88 2.53 1.05
N GLY A 344 -17.12 3.21 1.92
CA GLY A 344 -17.39 4.58 2.30
C GLY A 344 -16.55 5.53 1.43
N VAL A 345 -17.01 6.77 1.30
CA VAL A 345 -16.35 7.81 0.51
C VAL A 345 -16.25 9.09 1.33
N VAL A 346 -15.05 9.61 1.51
CA VAL A 346 -14.85 10.99 1.94
C VAL A 346 -15.10 11.86 0.72
N GLU A 347 -16.15 12.66 0.77
CA GLU A 347 -16.52 13.57 -0.32
C GLU A 347 -15.65 14.81 -0.27
N LYS A 348 -14.95 15.12 -1.35
CA LYS A 348 -14.22 16.36 -1.54
C LYS A 348 -13.24 16.64 -0.38
N SER A 349 -12.21 15.81 -0.27
CA SER A 349 -11.17 15.97 0.75
C SER A 349 -10.61 17.40 0.74
N GLU A 350 -10.56 18.04 1.90
CA GLU A 350 -9.87 19.31 2.04
C GLU A 350 -8.36 19.08 1.81
N HIS A 351 -7.78 19.92 0.99
CA HIS A 351 -6.35 19.87 0.67
C HIS A 351 -5.75 21.27 0.72
N ARG A 352 -4.43 21.31 0.81
CA ARG A 352 -3.69 22.56 0.78
C ARG A 352 -3.65 23.16 -0.62
N GLN A 353 -3.46 24.49 -0.67
CA GLN A 353 -3.28 25.20 -1.94
C GLN A 353 -1.90 24.86 -2.53
N MET A 354 -1.81 24.84 -3.86
CA MET A 354 -0.56 24.50 -4.56
C MET A 354 0.62 25.39 -4.14
N VAL A 355 0.37 26.67 -3.86
CA VAL A 355 1.42 27.61 -3.40
C VAL A 355 2.03 27.21 -2.05
N GLU A 356 1.23 26.63 -1.15
CA GLU A 356 1.71 26.14 0.15
C GLU A 356 2.53 24.87 -0.03
N ILE A 357 2.08 23.97 -0.94
CA ILE A 357 2.77 22.73 -1.29
C ILE A 357 4.12 23.03 -1.95
N ASP A 358 4.16 23.94 -2.92
CA ASP A 358 5.40 24.37 -3.57
C ASP A 358 6.37 25.01 -2.58
N GLY A 359 5.87 25.85 -1.67
CA GLY A 359 6.67 26.46 -0.61
C GLY A 359 7.31 25.40 0.31
N PHE A 360 6.54 24.39 0.70
CA PHE A 360 7.03 23.29 1.53
C PHE A 360 8.07 22.41 0.81
N PHE A 361 7.85 22.10 -0.46
CA PHE A 361 8.82 21.30 -1.21
C PHE A 361 10.12 22.07 -1.47
N ASN A 362 10.05 23.36 -1.74
CA ASN A 362 11.24 24.21 -1.85
C ASN A 362 12.03 24.25 -0.52
N GLU A 363 11.32 24.29 0.62
CA GLU A 363 11.94 24.21 1.95
C GLU A 363 12.66 22.86 2.15
N LEU A 364 12.02 21.73 1.82
CA LEU A 364 12.62 20.40 1.92
C LEU A 364 13.85 20.25 1.01
N GLU A 365 13.75 20.67 -0.25
CA GLU A 365 14.88 20.66 -1.18
C GLU A 365 16.04 21.52 -0.66
N GLY A 366 15.75 22.67 -0.05
CA GLY A 366 16.75 23.52 0.63
C GLY A 366 17.39 22.84 1.83
N ILE A 367 16.65 22.04 2.61
CA ILE A 367 17.20 21.24 3.70
C ILE A 367 18.11 20.16 3.13
N PHE A 368 17.65 19.37 2.16
CA PHE A 368 18.40 18.27 1.56
C PHE A 368 19.66 18.70 0.80
N ALA A 369 19.71 19.94 0.33
CA ALA A 369 20.91 20.50 -0.30
C ALA A 369 22.06 20.76 0.70
N LYS A 370 21.80 20.80 2.01
CA LYS A 370 22.84 20.97 3.03
C LYS A 370 23.58 19.65 3.25
N PRO A 371 24.92 19.64 3.28
CA PRO A 371 25.69 18.40 3.47
C PRO A 371 25.51 17.76 4.85
N ASP A 372 25.13 18.55 5.85
CA ASP A 372 25.03 18.19 7.26
C ASP A 372 23.60 18.33 7.83
N PHE A 373 22.56 18.32 6.96
CA PHE A 373 21.18 18.40 7.42
C PHE A 373 20.86 17.26 8.43
N THR A 374 19.90 17.52 9.30
CA THR A 374 19.50 16.59 10.37
C THR A 374 18.08 16.07 10.14
N LYS A 375 17.78 14.89 10.69
CA LYS A 375 16.40 14.35 10.73
C LYS A 375 15.44 15.33 11.42
N SER A 376 15.91 16.04 12.48
CA SER A 376 15.09 17.03 13.20
C SER A 376 14.64 18.18 12.30
N GLU A 377 15.52 18.73 11.45
CA GLU A 377 15.14 19.80 10.53
C GLU A 377 14.00 19.37 9.59
N VAL A 378 14.02 18.11 9.12
CA VAL A 378 12.95 17.56 8.28
C VAL A 378 11.66 17.39 9.08
N VAL A 379 11.73 16.86 10.31
CA VAL A 379 10.58 16.72 11.22
C VAL A 379 9.95 18.07 11.52
N ASP A 380 10.78 19.11 11.76
CA ASP A 380 10.30 20.46 12.07
C ASP A 380 9.62 21.11 10.84
N ALA A 381 10.12 20.86 9.63
CA ALA A 381 9.46 21.28 8.39
C ALA A 381 8.11 20.58 8.21
N ILE A 382 8.04 19.27 8.44
CA ILE A 382 6.79 18.52 8.39
C ILE A 382 5.78 19.02 9.43
N LYS A 383 6.20 19.31 10.67
CA LYS A 383 5.33 19.87 11.71
C LYS A 383 4.74 21.24 11.36
N ARG A 384 5.49 22.08 10.64
CA ARG A 384 4.95 23.34 10.13
C ARG A 384 3.90 23.11 9.05
N PHE A 385 4.11 22.13 8.21
CA PHE A 385 3.17 21.79 7.13
C PHE A 385 1.96 20.99 7.65
N ILE A 386 2.13 20.08 8.61
CA ILE A 386 1.08 19.28 9.25
C ILE A 386 1.05 19.61 10.76
N PRO A 387 0.27 20.60 11.21
CA PRO A 387 0.33 21.07 12.60
C PRO A 387 -0.04 20.02 13.65
N ASN A 388 -0.84 19.00 13.30
CA ASN A 388 -1.23 17.89 14.18
C ASN A 388 -0.28 16.69 14.09
N PHE A 389 0.87 16.82 13.44
CA PHE A 389 1.88 15.77 13.38
C PHE A 389 2.64 15.68 14.72
N GLU A 390 2.38 14.61 15.45
CA GLU A 390 3.06 14.30 16.70
C GLU A 390 4.07 13.18 16.47
N HIS A 391 5.33 13.57 16.23
CA HIS A 391 6.43 12.62 16.08
C HIS A 391 7.12 12.36 17.42
N GLU A 392 7.10 11.10 17.88
CA GLU A 392 7.87 10.63 19.03
C GLU A 392 9.05 9.76 18.58
N GLU A 393 10.26 10.16 18.93
CA GLU A 393 11.47 9.38 18.69
C GLU A 393 11.76 8.47 19.89
N LYS A 394 11.56 7.16 19.77
CA LYS A 394 11.82 6.17 20.84
C LYS A 394 13.23 5.55 20.76
N GLY A 395 14.02 5.92 19.75
CA GLY A 395 15.40 5.40 19.56
C GLY A 395 15.49 3.91 19.25
N LYS A 396 14.35 3.23 19.03
CA LYS A 396 14.27 1.82 18.67
C LYS A 396 13.68 1.68 17.27
N ASN A 397 14.37 0.99 16.39
CA ASN A 397 13.87 0.71 15.05
C ASN A 397 13.56 -0.78 14.85
N LEU A 398 12.71 -1.08 13.88
CA LEU A 398 12.28 -2.44 13.57
C LEU A 398 13.40 -3.34 13.03
N ASP A 399 14.54 -2.78 12.57
CA ASP A 399 15.67 -3.57 12.08
C ASP A 399 16.42 -4.30 13.21
N GLN A 400 16.16 -3.93 14.47
CA GLN A 400 16.75 -4.56 15.65
C GLN A 400 15.92 -5.75 16.15
N LYS A 401 14.74 -6.02 15.59
CA LYS A 401 13.82 -7.09 15.99
C LYS A 401 13.83 -8.26 15.00
N MET A 402 13.49 -9.43 15.53
CA MET A 402 13.32 -10.66 14.76
C MET A 402 12.09 -10.61 13.84
#